data_106d6ddfdf9db4c3141d3955c547e68e
#
_entry.id   106d6ddfdf9db4c3141d3955c547e68e
#
_cell.length_a   1.000
_cell.length_b   1.000
_cell.length_c   1.000
_cell.angle_alpha   90.00
_cell.angle_beta   90.00
_cell.angle_gamma   90.00
#
_symmetry.space_group_name_H-M   'P 1'
#
loop_
_entity.id
_entity.type
_entity.pdbx_description
1 polymer ?
#
loop_
_entity_poly.entity_id
_entity_poly.type
_entity_poly.pdbx_seq_one_letter_code
_entity_poly.pdbx_strand_id
1 'polypeptide(L)'
;MSMNTDEKERVQEELYDETLLDQYLENDDIDQFRDEFLALHTYEQSEYFEDTTDENRQKIFQYLSPEEVANFFDQLDIDDDEYELLFDKMNATYASHILEEMSYDNAVDILNELTKPKVASLLTLMNKDDANEIKALLHYDEDTAGGIMTTEYLSLKAHTPVKEALLLVKAQALDAETIYVIFVVDDDGKLVGVLSLRDLIVAENDAYIEDIMNERVISVNVADDQEDVAQVMRDYDFMAVPVIDYQEHLLGIITIDDILDVMDEEASEDYSRLAGVSDIDSTNDSIIKTALKRLPWLIILTFLGMITATILGRFEKTLENVALLAAFIPIISGMSGNSGTQSLAVSVRNITTGEINEQSKFRIALREAGSGVLSGVVCSTILFTIIVAIYHQPLLALIVAGSLTCAMTVGTFVGSMIPLLMNKLNIDPAVASGPFITTINDIISMLIYFGLATSFMAYLI
;
A
#
# COMPACT_ATOMS: atom_id res chain seq x y z
N MET A 1 6.03 -16.74 2.91
CA MET A 1 5.81 -18.18 2.68
C MET A 1 4.46 -18.43 3.34
N SER A 2 3.38 -18.30 2.58
CA SER A 2 2.01 -18.40 3.10
C SER A 2 1.81 -19.80 3.68
N MET A 3 1.41 -19.86 4.94
CA MET A 3 0.94 -21.10 5.55
C MET A 3 -0.22 -21.65 4.70
N ASN A 4 -0.23 -22.98 4.50
CA ASN A 4 -1.30 -23.64 3.77
C ASN A 4 -2.59 -23.54 4.60
N THR A 5 -3.76 -23.43 3.98
CA THR A 5 -5.06 -23.33 4.65
C THR A 5 -5.23 -24.38 5.75
N ASP A 6 -4.81 -25.63 5.47
CA ASP A 6 -4.82 -26.75 6.44
C ASP A 6 -3.84 -26.56 7.64
N GLU A 7 -2.81 -25.71 7.50
CA GLU A 7 -1.89 -25.37 8.58
C GLU A 7 -2.41 -24.18 9.41
N LYS A 8 -3.08 -23.23 8.77
CA LYS A 8 -3.80 -22.15 9.48
C LYS A 8 -4.94 -22.72 10.33
N GLU A 9 -5.81 -23.56 9.75
CA GLU A 9 -6.89 -24.24 10.49
C GLU A 9 -6.38 -25.06 11.68
N ARG A 10 -5.22 -25.72 11.54
CA ARG A 10 -4.62 -26.48 12.65
C ARG A 10 -4.03 -25.58 13.75
N VAL A 11 -3.49 -24.44 13.41
CA VAL A 11 -2.95 -23.48 14.38
C VAL A 11 -4.10 -22.79 15.10
N GLN A 12 -5.20 -22.47 14.42
CA GLN A 12 -6.43 -21.95 15.04
C GLN A 12 -7.07 -22.97 15.98
N GLU A 13 -7.22 -24.25 15.58
CA GLU A 13 -7.73 -25.33 16.48
C GLU A 13 -6.83 -25.57 17.72
N GLU A 14 -5.54 -25.18 17.69
CA GLU A 14 -4.62 -25.29 18.84
C GLU A 14 -4.66 -24.05 19.75
N LEU A 15 -5.16 -22.90 19.28
CA LEU A 15 -5.11 -21.62 20.00
C LEU A 15 -6.37 -21.37 20.83
N TYR A 16 -7.56 -21.56 20.27
CA TYR A 16 -8.83 -21.44 21.01
C TYR A 16 -9.93 -22.30 20.36
N ASP A 17 -10.97 -22.64 21.14
CA ASP A 17 -12.06 -23.49 20.68
C ASP A 17 -13.29 -22.63 20.33
N GLU A 18 -13.39 -22.22 19.03
CA GLU A 18 -14.52 -21.45 18.48
C GLU A 18 -15.87 -22.09 18.83
N THR A 19 -15.95 -23.44 18.78
CA THR A 19 -17.20 -24.15 19.05
C THR A 19 -17.65 -23.98 20.51
N LEU A 20 -16.71 -23.74 21.41
CA LEU A 20 -16.98 -23.48 22.82
C LEU A 20 -17.55 -22.08 23.04
N LEU A 21 -16.97 -21.07 22.37
CA LEU A 21 -17.47 -19.70 22.40
C LEU A 21 -18.89 -19.62 21.81
N ASP A 22 -19.13 -20.27 20.66
CA ASP A 22 -20.45 -20.36 20.05
C ASP A 22 -21.47 -21.02 21.00
N GLN A 23 -21.11 -22.11 21.70
CA GLN A 23 -21.99 -22.74 22.67
C GLN A 23 -22.36 -21.81 23.82
N TYR A 24 -21.43 -21.00 24.34
CA TYR A 24 -21.72 -20.02 25.38
C TYR A 24 -22.68 -18.93 24.86
N LEU A 25 -22.51 -18.46 23.63
CA LEU A 25 -23.43 -17.51 23.02
C LEU A 25 -24.81 -18.12 22.76
N GLU A 26 -24.89 -19.38 22.30
CA GLU A 26 -26.17 -20.08 22.09
C GLU A 26 -26.94 -20.31 23.40
N ASN A 27 -26.24 -20.59 24.47
CA ASN A 27 -26.84 -20.83 25.77
C ASN A 27 -27.06 -19.58 26.62
N ASP A 28 -26.71 -18.38 26.09
CA ASP A 28 -26.71 -17.09 26.79
C ASP A 28 -25.88 -17.14 28.12
N ASP A 29 -24.78 -17.91 28.14
CA ASP A 29 -23.86 -18.02 29.27
C ASP A 29 -22.82 -16.88 29.24
N ILE A 30 -23.25 -15.71 29.68
CA ILE A 30 -22.47 -14.46 29.59
C ILE A 30 -21.16 -14.57 30.35
N ASP A 31 -21.18 -15.13 31.58
CA ASP A 31 -19.99 -15.15 32.42
C ASP A 31 -18.89 -16.03 31.83
N GLN A 32 -19.24 -17.24 31.34
CA GLN A 32 -18.28 -18.12 30.70
C GLN A 32 -17.76 -17.59 29.36
N PHE A 33 -18.64 -16.98 28.55
CA PHE A 33 -18.22 -16.34 27.31
C PHE A 33 -17.20 -15.24 27.59
N ARG A 34 -17.49 -14.34 28.53
CA ARG A 34 -16.56 -13.25 28.87
C ARG A 34 -15.23 -13.74 29.40
N ASP A 35 -15.25 -14.74 30.32
CA ASP A 35 -14.02 -15.28 30.89
C ASP A 35 -13.11 -15.91 29.84
N GLU A 36 -13.66 -16.65 28.87
CA GLU A 36 -12.88 -17.29 27.80
C GLU A 36 -12.49 -16.30 26.70
N PHE A 37 -13.43 -15.46 26.21
CA PHE A 37 -13.18 -14.52 25.14
C PHE A 37 -12.16 -13.44 25.51
N LEU A 38 -12.27 -12.85 26.70
CA LEU A 38 -11.33 -11.83 27.20
C LEU A 38 -9.96 -12.41 27.62
N ALA A 39 -9.82 -13.72 27.71
CA ALA A 39 -8.53 -14.38 27.92
C ALA A 39 -7.74 -14.55 26.62
N LEU A 40 -8.39 -14.43 25.44
CA LEU A 40 -7.76 -14.49 24.14
C LEU A 40 -6.91 -13.24 23.87
N HIS A 41 -5.94 -13.36 22.98
CA HIS A 41 -5.24 -12.19 22.41
C HIS A 41 -6.23 -11.34 21.58
N THR A 42 -6.02 -10.03 21.53
CA THR A 42 -6.90 -9.10 20.78
C THR A 42 -7.07 -9.49 19.33
N TYR A 43 -6.01 -9.95 18.66
CA TYR A 43 -6.04 -10.51 17.32
C TYR A 43 -6.98 -11.74 17.18
N GLU A 44 -6.97 -12.66 18.16
CA GLU A 44 -7.85 -13.84 18.14
C GLU A 44 -9.31 -13.45 18.43
N GLN A 45 -9.51 -12.38 19.22
CA GLN A 45 -10.84 -11.81 19.46
C GLN A 45 -11.42 -11.19 18.18
N SER A 46 -10.61 -10.47 17.40
CA SER A 46 -11.04 -9.88 16.12
C SER A 46 -11.34 -10.98 15.09
N GLU A 47 -10.46 -11.98 14.91
CA GLU A 47 -10.73 -13.11 14.00
C GLU A 47 -12.06 -13.82 14.35
N TYR A 48 -12.29 -14.14 15.62
CA TYR A 48 -13.55 -14.75 16.04
C TYR A 48 -14.76 -13.85 15.75
N PHE A 49 -14.61 -12.54 15.99
CA PHE A 49 -15.68 -11.56 15.74
C PHE A 49 -15.97 -11.42 14.24
N GLU A 50 -14.98 -11.48 13.39
CA GLU A 50 -15.13 -11.42 11.92
C GLU A 50 -15.81 -12.67 11.35
N ASP A 51 -15.43 -13.85 11.84
CA ASP A 51 -15.96 -15.13 11.35
C ASP A 51 -17.34 -15.49 11.91
N THR A 52 -17.76 -14.88 13.04
CA THR A 52 -19.02 -15.22 13.68
C THR A 52 -20.23 -14.59 12.98
N THR A 53 -21.41 -15.13 13.27
CA THR A 53 -22.67 -14.67 12.69
C THR A 53 -23.09 -13.28 13.19
N ASP A 54 -23.86 -12.55 12.39
CA ASP A 54 -24.47 -11.27 12.78
C ASP A 54 -25.27 -11.35 14.12
N GLU A 55 -25.91 -12.49 14.40
CA GLU A 55 -26.65 -12.71 15.64
C GLU A 55 -25.70 -12.78 16.83
N ASN A 56 -24.58 -13.49 16.68
CA ASN A 56 -23.54 -13.59 17.68
C ASN A 56 -22.83 -12.25 17.91
N ARG A 57 -22.49 -11.50 16.84
CA ARG A 57 -21.94 -10.13 16.96
C ARG A 57 -22.84 -9.22 17.80
N GLN A 58 -24.15 -9.30 17.61
CA GLN A 58 -25.13 -8.54 18.44
C GLN A 58 -25.13 -8.96 19.90
N LYS A 59 -24.95 -10.24 20.20
CA LYS A 59 -24.81 -10.72 21.58
C LYS A 59 -23.49 -10.26 22.21
N ILE A 60 -22.40 -10.29 21.46
CA ILE A 60 -21.09 -9.78 21.90
C ILE A 60 -21.21 -8.31 22.34
N PHE A 61 -21.85 -7.44 21.56
CA PHE A 61 -22.10 -6.05 21.95
C PHE A 61 -22.98 -5.88 23.19
N GLN A 62 -23.78 -6.88 23.54
CA GLN A 62 -24.59 -6.84 24.77
C GLN A 62 -23.81 -7.37 25.98
N TYR A 63 -22.83 -8.23 25.76
CA TYR A 63 -22.06 -8.89 26.80
C TYR A 63 -20.81 -8.11 27.19
N LEU A 64 -20.19 -7.38 26.26
CA LEU A 64 -18.97 -6.63 26.47
C LEU A 64 -19.23 -5.13 26.69
N SER A 65 -18.36 -4.48 27.44
CA SER A 65 -18.34 -3.03 27.58
C SER A 65 -17.74 -2.38 26.32
N PRO A 66 -17.96 -1.07 26.09
CA PRO A 66 -17.29 -0.35 24.99
C PRO A 66 -15.76 -0.46 25.02
N GLU A 67 -15.13 -0.33 26.18
CA GLU A 67 -13.68 -0.48 26.38
C GLU A 67 -13.17 -1.88 25.96
N GLU A 68 -13.90 -2.95 26.32
CA GLU A 68 -13.53 -4.32 25.96
C GLU A 68 -13.67 -4.57 24.45
N VAL A 69 -14.62 -3.91 23.80
CA VAL A 69 -14.80 -4.00 22.33
C VAL A 69 -13.75 -3.15 21.61
N ALA A 70 -13.46 -1.95 22.09
CA ALA A 70 -12.44 -1.07 21.53
C ALA A 70 -11.08 -1.78 21.41
N ASN A 71 -10.68 -2.53 22.44
CA ASN A 71 -9.39 -3.23 22.50
C ASN A 71 -9.12 -4.21 21.34
N PHE A 72 -10.15 -4.78 20.71
CA PHE A 72 -9.96 -5.67 19.56
C PHE A 72 -10.46 -5.07 18.24
N PHE A 73 -11.19 -3.94 18.28
CA PHE A 73 -11.64 -3.25 17.08
C PHE A 73 -10.49 -2.67 16.26
N ASP A 74 -9.40 -2.29 16.91
CA ASP A 74 -8.16 -1.84 16.25
C ASP A 74 -7.51 -2.93 15.36
N GLN A 75 -7.90 -4.20 15.57
CA GLN A 75 -7.37 -5.35 14.83
C GLN A 75 -8.37 -5.91 13.80
N LEU A 76 -9.52 -5.24 13.57
CA LEU A 76 -10.54 -5.71 12.62
C LEU A 76 -10.09 -5.49 11.18
N ASP A 77 -10.06 -6.57 10.38
CA ASP A 77 -9.79 -6.56 8.94
C ASP A 77 -11.10 -6.88 8.17
N ILE A 78 -12.02 -5.92 8.15
CA ILE A 78 -13.30 -6.05 7.44
C ILE A 78 -13.38 -5.05 6.27
N ASP A 79 -14.13 -5.41 5.22
CA ASP A 79 -14.35 -4.53 4.07
C ASP A 79 -15.04 -3.20 4.49
N ASP A 80 -14.67 -2.07 3.87
CA ASP A 80 -15.19 -0.72 4.14
C ASP A 80 -16.73 -0.67 4.21
N ASP A 81 -17.41 -1.37 3.28
CA ASP A 81 -18.87 -1.48 3.24
C ASP A 81 -19.46 -2.17 4.50
N GLU A 82 -18.68 -3.01 5.20
CA GLU A 82 -19.12 -3.73 6.39
C GLU A 82 -19.11 -2.84 7.65
N TYR A 83 -18.19 -1.87 7.76
CA TYR A 83 -18.18 -0.91 8.88
C TYR A 83 -19.51 -0.16 8.97
N GLU A 84 -20.02 0.36 7.85
CA GLU A 84 -21.32 1.07 7.87
C GLU A 84 -22.46 0.16 8.32
N LEU A 85 -22.49 -1.11 7.86
CA LEU A 85 -23.50 -2.09 8.27
C LEU A 85 -23.38 -2.50 9.74
N LEU A 86 -22.15 -2.63 10.25
CA LEU A 86 -21.86 -2.97 11.63
C LEU A 86 -22.36 -1.86 12.58
N PHE A 87 -21.97 -0.62 12.27
CA PHE A 87 -22.40 0.54 13.05
C PHE A 87 -23.89 0.87 12.92
N ASP A 88 -24.57 0.46 11.83
CA ASP A 88 -26.05 0.58 11.70
C ASP A 88 -26.79 -0.38 12.64
N LYS A 89 -26.17 -1.49 12.99
CA LYS A 89 -26.75 -2.50 13.89
C LYS A 89 -26.52 -2.20 15.37
N MET A 90 -25.56 -1.29 15.67
CA MET A 90 -25.25 -0.89 17.05
C MET A 90 -26.17 0.21 17.57
N ASN A 91 -26.29 0.31 18.90
CA ASN A 91 -26.83 1.50 19.54
C ASN A 91 -25.85 2.65 19.37
N ALA A 92 -26.29 3.80 18.85
CA ALA A 92 -25.41 4.94 18.55
C ALA A 92 -24.59 5.45 19.76
N THR A 93 -25.15 5.38 20.98
CA THR A 93 -24.43 5.76 22.20
C THR A 93 -23.35 4.73 22.54
N TYR A 94 -23.63 3.44 22.34
CA TYR A 94 -22.64 2.38 22.56
C TYR A 94 -21.50 2.49 21.54
N ALA A 95 -21.84 2.70 20.26
CA ALA A 95 -20.88 2.89 19.18
C ALA A 95 -19.98 4.12 19.41
N SER A 96 -20.56 5.25 19.90
CA SER A 96 -19.75 6.45 20.21
C SER A 96 -18.79 6.21 21.37
N HIS A 97 -19.19 5.41 22.37
CA HIS A 97 -18.28 5.08 23.46
C HIS A 97 -17.18 4.11 23.06
N ILE A 98 -17.39 3.19 22.11
CA ILE A 98 -16.31 2.37 21.56
C ILE A 98 -15.25 3.29 20.96
N LEU A 99 -15.65 4.22 20.09
CA LEU A 99 -14.73 5.16 19.44
C LEU A 99 -14.04 6.12 20.43
N GLU A 100 -14.60 6.37 21.61
CA GLU A 100 -13.97 7.15 22.68
C GLU A 100 -12.86 6.38 23.41
N GLU A 101 -12.95 5.04 23.43
CA GLU A 101 -12.02 4.15 24.14
C GLU A 101 -10.93 3.60 23.18
N MET A 102 -11.04 3.86 21.87
CA MET A 102 -10.02 3.52 20.86
C MET A 102 -8.94 4.60 20.79
N SER A 103 -7.76 4.25 20.25
CA SER A 103 -6.78 5.25 19.82
C SER A 103 -7.42 6.19 18.81
N TYR A 104 -7.06 7.49 18.84
CA TYR A 104 -7.78 8.49 18.03
C TYR A 104 -7.57 8.33 16.53
N ASP A 105 -6.41 7.85 16.07
CA ASP A 105 -6.13 7.48 14.70
C ASP A 105 -7.04 6.35 14.23
N ASN A 106 -7.07 5.20 14.93
CA ASN A 106 -7.95 4.08 14.62
C ASN A 106 -9.44 4.46 14.63
N ALA A 107 -9.85 5.33 15.56
CA ALA A 107 -11.21 5.87 15.56
C ALA A 107 -11.48 6.74 14.32
N VAL A 108 -10.49 7.47 13.82
CA VAL A 108 -10.59 8.29 12.59
C VAL A 108 -10.70 7.40 11.37
N ASP A 109 -9.92 6.33 11.26
CA ASP A 109 -9.96 5.39 10.15
C ASP A 109 -11.35 4.78 10.01
N ILE A 110 -11.91 4.27 11.11
CA ILE A 110 -13.31 3.78 11.10
C ILE A 110 -14.30 4.87 10.71
N LEU A 111 -14.11 6.11 11.18
CA LEU A 111 -15.03 7.20 10.88
C LEU A 111 -14.96 7.65 9.41
N ASN A 112 -13.81 7.50 8.74
CA ASN A 112 -13.66 7.80 7.33
C ASN A 112 -14.47 6.84 6.45
N GLU A 113 -14.64 5.59 6.88
CA GLU A 113 -15.49 4.60 6.20
C GLU A 113 -17.00 4.84 6.41
N LEU A 114 -17.38 5.72 7.33
CA LEU A 114 -18.78 5.99 7.62
C LEU A 114 -19.33 7.19 6.83
N THR A 115 -20.64 7.18 6.58
CA THR A 115 -21.31 8.34 5.96
C THR A 115 -21.24 9.59 6.85
N LYS A 116 -21.00 10.76 6.24
CA LYS A 116 -20.88 12.05 6.95
C LYS A 116 -22.01 12.36 7.97
N PRO A 117 -23.31 12.03 7.71
CA PRO A 117 -24.36 12.23 8.71
C PRO A 117 -24.17 11.34 9.94
N LYS A 118 -23.66 10.12 9.75
CA LYS A 118 -23.40 9.17 10.83
C LYS A 118 -22.23 9.62 11.70
N VAL A 119 -21.12 10.00 11.07
CA VAL A 119 -19.95 10.61 11.73
C VAL A 119 -20.40 11.79 12.61
N ALA A 120 -21.16 12.73 12.06
CA ALA A 120 -21.67 13.87 12.82
C ALA A 120 -22.55 13.47 14.01
N SER A 121 -23.34 12.39 13.86
CA SER A 121 -24.16 11.85 14.94
C SER A 121 -23.33 11.24 16.06
N LEU A 122 -22.34 10.40 15.72
CA LEU A 122 -21.45 9.76 16.67
C LEU A 122 -20.63 10.79 17.45
N LEU A 123 -19.98 11.73 16.75
CA LEU A 123 -19.20 12.81 17.36
C LEU A 123 -20.04 13.75 18.26
N THR A 124 -21.36 13.81 18.06
CA THR A 124 -22.27 14.58 18.94
C THR A 124 -22.56 13.85 20.24
N LEU A 125 -22.52 12.53 20.22
CA LEU A 125 -22.79 11.67 21.38
C LEU A 125 -21.53 11.46 22.25
N MET A 126 -20.34 11.62 21.69
CA MET A 126 -19.06 11.55 22.39
C MET A 126 -18.89 12.66 23.43
N ASN A 127 -17.97 12.45 24.34
CA ASN A 127 -17.51 13.53 25.21
C ASN A 127 -16.83 14.63 24.34
N LYS A 128 -16.78 15.85 24.87
CA LYS A 128 -16.36 17.00 24.05
C LYS A 128 -14.88 17.04 23.76
N ASP A 129 -14.06 16.50 24.65
CA ASP A 129 -12.62 16.58 24.53
C ASP A 129 -12.16 15.57 23.46
N ASP A 130 -12.61 14.32 23.51
CA ASP A 130 -12.31 13.28 22.52
C ASP A 130 -12.90 13.63 21.16
N ALA A 131 -14.16 14.11 21.13
CA ALA A 131 -14.79 14.55 19.87
C ALA A 131 -14.02 15.72 19.20
N ASN A 132 -13.30 16.56 19.96
CA ASN A 132 -12.51 17.66 19.38
C ASN A 132 -11.18 17.16 18.83
N GLU A 133 -10.51 16.22 19.52
CA GLU A 133 -9.28 15.58 19.04
C GLU A 133 -9.55 14.82 17.75
N ILE A 134 -10.51 13.92 17.75
CA ILE A 134 -10.92 13.15 16.56
C ILE A 134 -11.31 14.09 15.40
N LYS A 135 -12.06 15.18 15.64
CA LYS A 135 -12.37 16.15 14.60
C LYS A 135 -11.16 16.88 14.05
N ALA A 136 -10.14 17.11 14.87
CA ALA A 136 -8.92 17.74 14.40
C ALA A 136 -8.15 16.80 13.45
N LEU A 137 -8.12 15.50 13.74
CA LEU A 137 -7.51 14.48 12.90
C LEU A 137 -8.27 14.25 11.60
N LEU A 138 -9.61 14.17 11.62
CA LEU A 138 -10.48 14.04 10.43
C LEU A 138 -10.32 15.17 9.38
N HIS A 139 -9.49 16.18 9.63
CA HIS A 139 -9.22 17.26 8.67
C HIS A 139 -8.02 17.00 7.78
N TYR A 140 -7.19 16.01 8.12
CA TYR A 140 -6.04 15.65 7.32
C TYR A 140 -6.46 14.68 6.21
N ASP A 141 -5.69 14.67 5.12
CA ASP A 141 -5.86 13.69 4.07
C ASP A 141 -5.31 12.33 4.57
N GLU A 142 -6.02 11.24 4.32
CA GLU A 142 -5.72 9.89 4.82
C GLU A 142 -4.30 9.44 4.47
N ASP A 143 -3.85 9.63 3.24
CA ASP A 143 -2.53 9.21 2.74
C ASP A 143 -1.37 10.11 3.22
N THR A 144 -1.54 10.91 4.29
CA THR A 144 -0.52 11.82 4.80
C THR A 144 -0.09 11.50 6.23
N ALA A 145 1.07 11.99 6.63
CA ALA A 145 1.54 11.90 8.02
C ALA A 145 0.51 12.42 9.03
N GLY A 146 -0.33 13.37 8.64
CA GLY A 146 -1.41 13.89 9.48
C GLY A 146 -2.61 12.97 9.56
N GLY A 147 -2.87 12.15 8.52
CA GLY A 147 -3.94 11.17 8.50
C GLY A 147 -3.65 9.97 9.41
N ILE A 148 -2.42 9.50 9.40
CA ILE A 148 -1.98 8.30 10.14
C ILE A 148 -1.34 8.61 11.50
N MET A 149 -1.34 9.86 11.99
CA MET A 149 -0.75 10.21 13.28
C MET A 149 -1.74 10.08 14.42
N THR A 150 -1.24 9.64 15.58
CA THR A 150 -1.96 9.77 16.85
C THR A 150 -1.53 11.02 17.62
N THR A 151 -2.44 11.60 18.39
CA THR A 151 -2.15 12.69 19.34
C THR A 151 -1.87 12.20 20.75
N GLU A 152 -1.91 10.90 20.98
CA GLU A 152 -1.72 10.24 22.27
C GLU A 152 -0.24 9.92 22.56
N TYR A 153 0.58 10.94 22.72
CA TYR A 153 2.01 10.82 22.90
C TYR A 153 2.52 11.46 24.19
N LEU A 154 3.69 11.01 24.65
CA LEU A 154 4.37 11.60 25.79
C LEU A 154 5.24 12.79 25.37
N SER A 155 4.99 13.95 25.93
CA SER A 155 5.86 15.11 25.77
C SER A 155 6.27 15.73 27.11
N LEU A 156 7.50 16.24 27.16
CA LEU A 156 8.08 16.92 28.31
C LEU A 156 8.61 18.28 27.92
N LYS A 157 8.58 19.24 28.82
CA LYS A 157 9.24 20.52 28.61
C LYS A 157 10.74 20.41 28.88
N ALA A 158 11.57 21.06 28.07
CA ALA A 158 13.03 21.04 28.16
C ALA A 158 13.57 21.40 29.56
N HIS A 159 12.95 22.36 30.23
CA HIS A 159 13.37 22.82 31.55
C HIS A 159 12.78 22.01 32.72
N THR A 160 12.17 20.86 32.48
CA THR A 160 11.63 20.00 33.54
C THR A 160 12.75 19.21 34.23
N PRO A 161 12.82 19.17 35.57
CA PRO A 161 13.76 18.29 36.27
C PRO A 161 13.39 16.81 36.06
N VAL A 162 14.37 15.92 35.92
CA VAL A 162 14.20 14.45 35.69
C VAL A 162 13.26 13.82 36.72
N LYS A 163 13.37 14.19 37.99
CA LYS A 163 12.47 13.68 39.03
C LYS A 163 10.99 14.01 38.78
N GLU A 164 10.70 15.20 38.29
CA GLU A 164 9.34 15.63 37.97
C GLU A 164 8.87 14.96 36.69
N ALA A 165 9.73 14.88 35.66
CA ALA A 165 9.47 14.21 34.40
C ALA A 165 9.06 12.75 34.61
N LEU A 166 9.74 12.00 35.50
CA LEU A 166 9.37 10.62 35.83
C LEU A 166 7.97 10.50 36.45
N LEU A 167 7.53 11.52 37.19
CA LEU A 167 6.17 11.54 37.75
C LEU A 167 5.12 11.83 36.69
N LEU A 168 5.44 12.75 35.75
CA LEU A 168 4.56 13.07 34.62
C LEU A 168 4.40 11.86 33.70
N VAL A 169 5.50 11.20 33.31
CA VAL A 169 5.46 9.98 32.51
C VAL A 169 4.62 8.90 33.18
N LYS A 170 4.76 8.68 34.48
CA LYS A 170 3.92 7.71 35.19
C LYS A 170 2.44 8.06 35.24
N ALA A 171 2.11 9.33 35.23
CA ALA A 171 0.73 9.79 35.26
C ALA A 171 0.05 9.65 33.90
N GLN A 172 0.81 9.81 32.81
CA GLN A 172 0.32 9.80 31.44
C GLN A 172 0.55 8.46 30.69
N ALA A 173 1.23 7.51 31.34
CA ALA A 173 1.65 6.25 30.70
C ALA A 173 0.51 5.32 30.29
N LEU A 174 -0.69 5.52 30.78
CA LEU A 174 -1.88 4.74 30.39
C LEU A 174 -2.63 5.35 29.21
N ASP A 175 -2.42 6.67 28.99
CA ASP A 175 -3.12 7.43 27.95
C ASP A 175 -2.22 7.65 26.72
N ALA A 176 -0.99 7.11 26.74
CA ALA A 176 -0.02 7.33 25.65
C ALA A 176 0.17 6.04 24.86
N GLU A 177 0.11 6.14 23.54
CA GLU A 177 0.33 5.06 22.58
C GLU A 177 1.67 4.35 22.82
N THR A 178 2.72 5.10 23.03
CA THR A 178 4.03 4.56 23.41
C THR A 178 4.70 5.34 24.53
N ILE A 179 5.37 4.62 25.44
CA ILE A 179 6.19 5.21 26.52
C ILE A 179 7.69 5.12 26.24
N TYR A 180 8.10 4.41 25.20
CA TYR A 180 9.52 4.14 24.93
C TYR A 180 10.25 5.36 24.39
N VAL A 181 9.55 6.23 23.68
CA VAL A 181 10.07 7.46 23.08
C VAL A 181 9.32 8.65 23.70
N ILE A 182 10.04 9.63 24.17
CA ILE A 182 9.51 10.83 24.83
C ILE A 182 10.01 12.04 24.06
N PHE A 183 9.10 12.87 23.62
CA PHE A 183 9.43 14.08 22.86
C PHE A 183 9.60 15.27 23.79
N VAL A 184 10.51 16.16 23.45
CA VAL A 184 10.79 17.36 24.26
C VAL A 184 10.39 18.59 23.47
N VAL A 185 9.56 19.41 24.11
CA VAL A 185 9.09 20.67 23.55
C VAL A 185 9.58 21.89 24.36
N ASP A 186 9.66 23.03 23.70
CA ASP A 186 9.89 24.30 24.37
C ASP A 186 8.60 24.88 25.00
N ASP A 187 8.67 26.10 25.51
CA ASP A 187 7.51 26.77 26.13
C ASP A 187 6.40 27.12 25.11
N ASP A 188 6.75 27.24 23.83
CA ASP A 188 5.84 27.56 22.73
C ASP A 188 5.26 26.29 22.07
N GLY A 189 5.67 25.07 22.50
CA GLY A 189 5.21 23.79 21.97
C GLY A 189 6.01 23.28 20.77
N LYS A 190 7.14 23.88 20.45
CA LYS A 190 8.01 23.41 19.36
C LYS A 190 8.87 22.24 19.79
N LEU A 191 9.03 21.30 18.88
CA LEU A 191 9.87 20.13 19.07
C LEU A 191 11.36 20.53 19.13
N VAL A 192 12.01 20.29 20.26
CA VAL A 192 13.42 20.68 20.49
C VAL A 192 14.31 19.49 20.85
N GLY A 193 13.73 18.33 21.17
CA GLY A 193 14.51 17.17 21.56
C GLY A 193 13.70 15.89 21.60
N VAL A 194 14.41 14.79 21.77
CA VAL A 194 13.86 13.46 22.01
C VAL A 194 14.72 12.71 23.00
N LEU A 195 14.12 11.91 23.85
CA LEU A 195 14.83 11.00 24.74
C LEU A 195 14.07 9.67 24.88
N SER A 196 14.80 8.61 25.21
CA SER A 196 14.16 7.33 25.52
C SER A 196 13.76 7.25 27.01
N LEU A 197 12.76 6.44 27.31
CA LEU A 197 12.43 6.11 28.70
C LEU A 197 13.66 5.57 29.47
N ARG A 198 14.56 4.85 28.79
CA ARG A 198 15.80 4.34 29.34
C ARG A 198 16.71 5.49 29.82
N ASP A 199 16.87 6.53 28.98
CA ASP A 199 17.72 7.68 29.32
C ASP A 199 17.16 8.42 30.52
N LEU A 200 15.84 8.57 30.57
CA LEU A 200 15.14 9.18 31.71
C LEU A 200 15.32 8.40 33.02
N ILE A 201 15.27 7.05 32.97
CA ILE A 201 15.42 6.19 34.16
C ILE A 201 16.85 6.20 34.69
N VAL A 202 17.85 6.32 33.80
CA VAL A 202 19.29 6.28 34.17
C VAL A 202 19.82 7.63 34.63
N ALA A 203 19.15 8.73 34.25
CA ALA A 203 19.57 10.09 34.54
C ALA A 203 19.54 10.42 36.05
N GLU A 204 20.36 11.38 36.45
CA GLU A 204 20.36 11.91 37.83
C GLU A 204 19.09 12.71 38.09
N ASN A 205 18.48 12.54 39.26
CA ASN A 205 17.18 13.13 39.60
C ASN A 205 17.13 14.66 39.57
N ASP A 206 18.26 15.32 39.72
CA ASP A 206 18.43 16.77 39.75
C ASP A 206 18.92 17.38 38.42
N ALA A 207 19.16 16.54 37.41
CA ALA A 207 19.40 16.98 36.05
C ALA A 207 18.11 17.52 35.39
N TYR A 208 18.24 18.36 34.37
CA TYR A 208 17.12 18.81 33.55
C TYR A 208 16.99 17.98 32.28
N ILE A 209 15.81 17.93 31.71
CA ILE A 209 15.55 17.18 30.47
C ILE A 209 16.43 17.68 29.31
N GLU A 210 16.66 19.00 29.21
CA GLU A 210 17.55 19.60 28.21
C GLU A 210 19.02 19.12 28.30
N ASP A 211 19.48 18.68 29.50
CA ASP A 211 20.84 18.16 29.68
C ASP A 211 21.00 16.71 29.17
N ILE A 212 19.90 15.97 29.04
CA ILE A 212 19.90 14.53 28.72
C ILE A 212 19.22 14.19 27.38
N MET A 213 18.47 15.13 26.80
CA MET A 213 17.79 14.92 25.52
C MET A 213 18.77 14.89 24.35
N ASN A 214 18.36 14.27 23.26
CA ASN A 214 19.03 14.41 21.98
C ASN A 214 18.38 15.55 21.18
N GLU A 215 19.14 16.62 20.92
CA GLU A 215 18.66 17.78 20.15
C GLU A 215 18.52 17.50 18.64
N ARG A 216 19.08 16.38 18.15
CA ARG A 216 18.98 15.97 16.76
C ARG A 216 17.72 15.14 16.56
N VAL A 217 16.62 15.79 16.39
CA VAL A 217 15.35 15.12 16.11
C VAL A 217 15.14 15.04 14.60
N ILE A 218 14.79 13.84 14.13
CA ILE A 218 14.24 13.62 12.79
C ILE A 218 12.73 13.62 12.96
N SER A 219 12.06 14.47 12.21
CA SER A 219 10.61 14.65 12.23
C SER A 219 10.08 14.65 10.80
N VAL A 220 8.80 14.39 10.65
CA VAL A 220 8.06 14.49 9.39
C VAL A 220 7.08 15.65 9.47
N ASN A 221 6.74 16.24 8.33
CA ASN A 221 5.73 17.29 8.28
C ASN A 221 4.35 16.66 8.16
N VAL A 222 3.35 17.29 8.73
CA VAL A 222 1.94 16.81 8.71
C VAL A 222 1.39 16.57 7.31
N ALA A 223 1.95 17.19 6.28
CA ALA A 223 1.55 17.03 4.88
C ALA A 223 2.49 16.11 4.08
N ASP A 224 3.45 15.45 4.72
CA ASP A 224 4.31 14.48 4.05
C ASP A 224 3.47 13.22 3.73
N ASP A 225 3.76 12.60 2.60
CA ASP A 225 3.13 11.38 2.13
C ASP A 225 3.46 10.20 3.05
N GLN A 226 2.49 9.32 3.30
CA GLN A 226 2.67 8.16 4.20
C GLN A 226 3.78 7.20 3.73
N GLU A 227 3.97 7.04 2.40
CA GLU A 227 5.06 6.23 1.85
C GLU A 227 6.43 6.82 2.20
N ASP A 228 6.58 8.16 2.12
CA ASP A 228 7.81 8.86 2.51
C ASP A 228 8.07 8.72 4.02
N VAL A 229 7.04 8.76 4.85
CA VAL A 229 7.12 8.53 6.31
C VAL A 229 7.60 7.11 6.60
N ALA A 230 6.97 6.11 5.98
CA ALA A 230 7.36 4.71 6.11
C ALA A 230 8.83 4.50 5.70
N GLN A 231 9.28 5.16 4.62
CA GLN A 231 10.67 5.13 4.21
C GLN A 231 11.61 5.73 5.28
N VAL A 232 11.26 6.86 5.89
CA VAL A 232 12.06 7.49 6.96
C VAL A 232 12.15 6.57 8.17
N MET A 233 11.04 6.01 8.64
CA MET A 233 11.04 5.13 9.80
C MET A 233 11.85 3.86 9.57
N ARG A 234 11.77 3.27 8.38
CA ARG A 234 12.57 2.11 7.98
C ARG A 234 14.07 2.43 7.91
N ASP A 235 14.46 3.58 7.33
CA ASP A 235 15.88 3.93 7.12
C ASP A 235 16.59 4.26 8.42
N TYR A 236 15.88 4.74 9.43
CA TYR A 236 16.42 5.11 10.74
C TYR A 236 16.10 4.11 11.85
N ASP A 237 15.40 3.01 11.56
CA ASP A 237 14.95 2.01 12.55
C ASP A 237 14.16 2.66 13.72
N PHE A 238 13.28 3.60 13.42
CA PHE A 238 12.48 4.27 14.45
C PHE A 238 11.28 3.44 14.88
N MET A 239 10.97 3.48 16.19
CA MET A 239 9.75 2.91 16.76
C MET A 239 8.59 3.91 16.75
N ALA A 240 8.90 5.20 16.74
CA ALA A 240 7.94 6.29 16.57
C ALA A 240 8.66 7.50 15.97
N VAL A 241 7.96 8.25 15.12
CA VAL A 241 8.44 9.49 14.51
C VAL A 241 7.52 10.64 14.87
N PRO A 242 8.04 11.82 15.27
CA PRO A 242 7.21 12.97 15.57
C PRO A 242 6.75 13.68 14.31
N VAL A 243 5.46 14.06 14.30
CA VAL A 243 4.83 14.85 13.25
C VAL A 243 4.77 16.30 13.68
N ILE A 244 5.23 17.20 12.82
CA ILE A 244 5.28 18.64 13.09
C ILE A 244 4.52 19.46 12.03
N ASP A 245 4.10 20.66 12.42
CA ASP A 245 3.62 21.66 11.47
C ASP A 245 4.78 22.44 10.82
N TYR A 246 4.46 23.35 9.90
CA TYR A 246 5.44 24.24 9.25
C TYR A 246 6.13 25.23 10.19
N GLN A 247 5.67 25.36 11.45
CA GLN A 247 6.24 26.22 12.50
C GLN A 247 7.05 25.42 13.52
N GLU A 248 7.23 24.10 13.27
CA GLU A 248 7.95 23.15 14.12
C GLU A 248 7.24 22.78 15.44
N HIS A 249 5.92 23.02 15.55
CA HIS A 249 5.14 22.54 16.69
C HIS A 249 4.89 21.03 16.54
N LEU A 250 5.01 20.30 17.65
CA LEU A 250 4.69 18.90 17.72
C LEU A 250 3.16 18.73 17.68
N LEU A 251 2.65 18.02 16.67
CA LEU A 251 1.23 17.77 16.47
C LEU A 251 0.82 16.37 16.92
N GLY A 252 1.64 15.37 16.63
CA GLY A 252 1.37 13.96 16.89
C GLY A 252 2.61 13.12 16.73
N ILE A 253 2.42 11.81 16.75
CA ILE A 253 3.44 10.80 16.45
C ILE A 253 2.84 9.76 15.50
N ILE A 254 3.70 9.04 14.80
CA ILE A 254 3.34 7.84 14.04
C ILE A 254 4.18 6.71 14.58
N THR A 255 3.56 5.57 14.88
CA THR A 255 4.22 4.42 15.49
C THR A 255 4.64 3.39 14.43
N ILE A 256 5.39 2.38 14.83
CA ILE A 256 5.92 1.37 13.88
C ILE A 256 4.85 0.38 13.46
N ASP A 257 3.87 0.08 14.30
CA ASP A 257 2.73 -0.77 14.02
C ASP A 257 1.88 -0.18 12.90
N ASP A 258 1.47 1.10 12.99
CA ASP A 258 0.73 1.80 11.93
C ASP A 258 1.52 1.82 10.61
N ILE A 259 2.84 2.03 10.70
CA ILE A 259 3.71 2.01 9.50
C ILE A 259 3.80 0.62 8.87
N LEU A 260 3.68 -0.46 9.63
CA LEU A 260 3.63 -1.79 9.03
C LEU A 260 2.36 -1.98 8.19
N ASP A 261 1.23 -1.48 8.66
CA ASP A 261 -0.03 -1.55 7.93
C ASP A 261 0.00 -0.65 6.69
N VAL A 262 0.50 0.58 6.80
CA VAL A 262 0.77 1.47 5.65
C VAL A 262 1.67 0.78 4.61
N MET A 263 2.74 0.10 5.04
CA MET A 263 3.63 -0.59 4.10
C MET A 263 2.95 -1.75 3.37
N ASP A 264 2.07 -2.48 4.01
CA ASP A 264 1.30 -3.56 3.39
C ASP A 264 0.23 -3.01 2.45
N GLU A 265 -0.44 -1.91 2.82
CA GLU A 265 -1.40 -1.20 1.99
C GLU A 265 -0.75 -0.65 0.72
N GLU A 266 0.32 0.13 0.84
CA GLU A 266 1.08 0.69 -0.30
C GLU A 266 1.61 -0.42 -1.23
N ALA A 267 2.14 -1.51 -0.67
CA ALA A 267 2.60 -2.63 -1.46
C ALA A 267 1.45 -3.31 -2.22
N SER A 268 0.28 -3.39 -1.62
CA SER A 268 -0.94 -3.95 -2.20
C SER A 268 -1.50 -3.04 -3.29
N GLU A 269 -1.50 -1.71 -3.06
CA GLU A 269 -1.90 -0.72 -4.05
C GLU A 269 -0.95 -0.71 -5.26
N ASP A 270 0.36 -0.69 -5.03
CA ASP A 270 1.37 -0.81 -6.09
C ASP A 270 1.16 -2.06 -6.94
N TYR A 271 0.86 -3.20 -6.30
CA TYR A 271 0.58 -4.46 -7.01
C TYR A 271 -0.69 -4.36 -7.86
N SER A 272 -1.77 -3.80 -7.32
CA SER A 272 -3.03 -3.59 -8.03
C SER A 272 -2.87 -2.67 -9.23
N ARG A 273 -2.23 -1.52 -9.05
CA ARG A 273 -1.94 -0.57 -10.13
C ARG A 273 -1.07 -1.18 -11.22
N LEU A 274 -0.02 -1.93 -10.83
CA LEU A 274 0.84 -2.64 -11.78
C LEU A 274 0.07 -3.69 -12.59
N ALA A 275 -0.89 -4.37 -11.97
CA ALA A 275 -1.78 -5.32 -12.64
C ALA A 275 -2.83 -4.63 -13.53
N GLY A 276 -3.07 -3.34 -13.38
CA GLY A 276 -4.10 -2.56 -14.08
C GLY A 276 -5.50 -2.83 -13.51
N VAL A 277 -5.58 -2.94 -12.20
CA VAL A 277 -6.82 -3.05 -11.43
C VAL A 277 -6.92 -1.80 -10.55
N SER A 278 -8.12 -1.33 -10.22
CA SER A 278 -8.28 -0.12 -9.40
C SER A 278 -8.06 -0.38 -7.92
N ASP A 279 -8.20 -1.63 -7.50
CA ASP A 279 -8.10 -2.06 -6.12
C ASP A 279 -7.98 -3.60 -6.08
N ILE A 280 -7.44 -4.18 -5.01
CA ILE A 280 -7.35 -5.63 -4.85
C ILE A 280 -8.76 -6.21 -4.65
N ASP A 281 -9.01 -7.31 -5.37
CA ASP A 281 -10.25 -8.08 -5.18
C ASP A 281 -10.16 -8.82 -3.83
N SER A 282 -11.05 -8.51 -2.89
CA SER A 282 -11.23 -9.38 -1.73
C SER A 282 -11.81 -10.73 -2.18
N THR A 283 -11.53 -11.79 -1.45
CA THR A 283 -12.06 -13.14 -1.76
C THR A 283 -13.57 -13.19 -1.69
N ASN A 284 -14.21 -12.24 -1.01
CA ASN A 284 -15.64 -12.14 -0.79
C ASN A 284 -16.35 -11.18 -1.77
N ASP A 285 -15.60 -10.48 -2.64
CA ASP A 285 -16.18 -9.55 -3.61
C ASP A 285 -17.19 -10.22 -4.54
N SER A 286 -18.33 -9.57 -4.77
CA SER A 286 -19.31 -10.02 -5.73
C SER A 286 -18.73 -9.93 -7.16
N ILE A 287 -19.18 -10.81 -8.07
CA ILE A 287 -18.76 -10.81 -9.49
C ILE A 287 -18.89 -9.42 -10.13
N ILE A 288 -19.90 -8.64 -9.73
CA ILE A 288 -20.15 -7.30 -10.27
C ILE A 288 -19.11 -6.31 -9.72
N LYS A 289 -18.80 -6.34 -8.42
CA LYS A 289 -17.79 -5.47 -7.78
C LYS A 289 -16.42 -5.73 -8.41
N THR A 290 -16.00 -7.00 -8.51
CA THR A 290 -14.78 -7.42 -9.21
C THR A 290 -14.70 -6.91 -10.65
N ALA A 291 -15.80 -7.03 -11.41
CA ALA A 291 -15.82 -6.54 -12.78
C ALA A 291 -15.70 -5.01 -12.86
N LEU A 292 -16.34 -4.28 -11.96
CA LEU A 292 -16.29 -2.80 -11.91
C LEU A 292 -14.88 -2.28 -11.58
N LYS A 293 -14.14 -2.94 -10.69
CA LYS A 293 -12.73 -2.62 -10.37
C LYS A 293 -11.80 -2.75 -11.59
N ARG A 294 -12.08 -3.67 -12.51
CA ARG A 294 -11.26 -3.95 -13.73
C ARG A 294 -11.70 -3.16 -14.96
N LEU A 295 -12.98 -2.77 -15.06
CA LEU A 295 -13.56 -2.15 -16.24
C LEU A 295 -12.89 -0.84 -16.69
N PRO A 296 -12.51 0.11 -15.82
CA PRO A 296 -11.91 1.36 -16.25
C PRO A 296 -10.65 1.13 -17.10
N TRP A 297 -9.74 0.29 -16.64
CA TRP A 297 -8.53 -0.05 -17.36
C TRP A 297 -8.81 -0.80 -18.67
N LEU A 298 -9.72 -1.79 -18.66
CA LEU A 298 -10.07 -2.56 -19.85
C LEU A 298 -10.70 -1.68 -20.95
N ILE A 299 -11.48 -0.65 -20.57
CA ILE A 299 -12.03 0.33 -21.51
C ILE A 299 -10.91 1.16 -22.14
N ILE A 300 -9.98 1.71 -21.34
CA ILE A 300 -8.83 2.46 -21.84
C ILE A 300 -8.01 1.60 -22.81
N LEU A 301 -7.70 0.37 -22.44
CA LEU A 301 -6.94 -0.57 -23.26
C LEU A 301 -7.67 -0.94 -24.55
N THR A 302 -9.00 -1.00 -24.53
CA THR A 302 -9.79 -1.21 -25.76
C THR A 302 -9.61 -0.08 -26.76
N PHE A 303 -9.63 1.18 -26.32
CA PHE A 303 -9.37 2.32 -27.18
C PHE A 303 -7.92 2.33 -27.72
N LEU A 304 -6.94 2.02 -26.88
CA LEU A 304 -5.54 1.89 -27.31
C LEU A 304 -5.37 0.74 -28.32
N GLY A 305 -6.06 -0.39 -28.11
CA GLY A 305 -6.10 -1.51 -29.06
C GLY A 305 -6.66 -1.14 -30.44
N MET A 306 -7.65 -0.22 -30.49
CA MET A 306 -8.15 0.30 -31.77
C MET A 306 -7.10 1.11 -32.53
N ILE A 307 -6.21 1.82 -31.83
CA ILE A 307 -5.07 2.52 -32.44
C ILE A 307 -4.13 1.49 -33.08
N THR A 308 -3.81 0.41 -32.34
CA THR A 308 -2.97 -0.69 -32.85
C THR A 308 -3.57 -1.33 -34.09
N ALA A 309 -4.88 -1.61 -34.10
CA ALA A 309 -5.59 -2.15 -35.26
C ALA A 309 -5.54 -1.18 -36.48
N THR A 310 -5.67 0.12 -36.25
CA THR A 310 -5.58 1.13 -37.29
C THR A 310 -4.19 1.22 -37.93
N ILE A 311 -3.15 1.08 -37.11
CA ILE A 311 -1.74 1.05 -37.56
C ILE A 311 -1.52 -0.21 -38.41
N LEU A 312 -1.97 -1.37 -37.95
CA LEU A 312 -1.84 -2.62 -38.69
C LEU A 312 -2.52 -2.56 -40.04
N GLY A 313 -3.70 -1.95 -40.13
CA GLY A 313 -4.41 -1.73 -41.41
C GLY A 313 -3.61 -0.93 -42.44
N ARG A 314 -2.69 -0.04 -42.02
CA ARG A 314 -1.83 0.71 -42.97
C ARG A 314 -0.77 -0.17 -43.63
N PHE A 315 -0.47 -1.34 -43.07
CA PHE A 315 0.50 -2.31 -43.61
C PHE A 315 -0.16 -3.48 -44.34
N GLU A 316 -1.46 -3.39 -44.68
CA GLU A 316 -2.22 -4.43 -45.38
C GLU A 316 -1.51 -4.90 -46.65
N LYS A 317 -1.02 -3.98 -47.47
CA LYS A 317 -0.28 -4.31 -48.73
C LYS A 317 1.00 -5.12 -48.45
N THR A 318 1.69 -4.86 -47.34
CA THR A 318 2.89 -5.62 -46.97
C THR A 318 2.53 -7.03 -46.56
N LEU A 319 1.40 -7.20 -45.86
CA LEU A 319 0.87 -8.49 -45.48
C LEU A 319 0.32 -9.29 -46.66
N GLU A 320 -0.36 -8.66 -47.62
CA GLU A 320 -0.83 -9.31 -48.82
C GLU A 320 0.33 -9.87 -49.68
N ASN A 321 1.44 -9.14 -49.77
CA ASN A 321 2.60 -9.56 -50.56
C ASN A 321 3.39 -10.69 -49.88
N VAL A 322 3.47 -10.71 -48.53
CA VAL A 322 4.18 -11.70 -47.75
C VAL A 322 3.33 -12.13 -46.54
N ALA A 323 2.31 -12.93 -46.81
CA ALA A 323 1.35 -13.36 -45.76
C ALA A 323 2.01 -14.04 -44.55
N LEU A 324 3.18 -14.65 -44.75
CA LEU A 324 3.94 -15.30 -43.68
C LEU A 324 4.40 -14.34 -42.56
N LEU A 325 4.50 -13.03 -42.84
CA LEU A 325 4.82 -12.01 -41.85
C LEU A 325 3.78 -11.99 -40.74
N ALA A 326 2.49 -12.23 -41.04
CA ALA A 326 1.43 -12.25 -40.04
C ALA A 326 1.65 -13.28 -38.94
N ALA A 327 2.28 -14.43 -39.25
CA ALA A 327 2.54 -15.50 -38.29
C ALA A 327 3.51 -15.09 -37.17
N PHE A 328 4.35 -14.08 -37.39
CA PHE A 328 5.35 -13.64 -36.40
C PHE A 328 4.92 -12.43 -35.58
N ILE A 329 3.77 -11.80 -35.90
CA ILE A 329 3.23 -10.65 -35.13
C ILE A 329 3.12 -11.00 -33.64
N PRO A 330 2.47 -12.11 -33.22
CA PRO A 330 2.30 -12.43 -31.80
C PRO A 330 3.63 -12.64 -31.07
N ILE A 331 4.65 -13.17 -31.75
CA ILE A 331 5.97 -13.39 -31.13
C ILE A 331 6.69 -12.05 -30.90
N ILE A 332 6.70 -11.18 -31.89
CA ILE A 332 7.42 -9.89 -31.80
C ILE A 332 6.72 -8.97 -30.80
N SER A 333 5.40 -8.85 -30.90
CA SER A 333 4.60 -8.03 -29.98
C SER A 333 4.65 -8.59 -28.56
N GLY A 334 4.36 -9.88 -28.37
CA GLY A 334 4.37 -10.50 -27.05
C GLY A 334 5.72 -10.44 -26.35
N MET A 335 6.84 -10.69 -27.07
CA MET A 335 8.17 -10.62 -26.48
C MET A 335 8.59 -9.18 -26.13
N SER A 336 8.21 -8.20 -26.97
CA SER A 336 8.42 -6.78 -26.66
C SER A 336 7.61 -6.35 -25.45
N GLY A 337 6.34 -6.72 -25.38
CA GLY A 337 5.45 -6.45 -24.24
C GLY A 337 5.98 -7.06 -22.92
N ASN A 338 6.30 -8.34 -22.94
CA ASN A 338 6.85 -9.04 -21.76
C ASN A 338 8.17 -8.41 -21.28
N SER A 339 9.06 -8.05 -22.23
CA SER A 339 10.34 -7.41 -21.91
C SER A 339 10.12 -6.02 -21.28
N GLY A 340 9.13 -5.28 -21.78
CA GLY A 340 8.74 -3.99 -21.23
C GLY A 340 8.14 -4.09 -19.84
N THR A 341 7.26 -5.07 -19.61
CA THR A 341 6.64 -5.29 -18.29
C THR A 341 7.67 -5.73 -17.24
N GLN A 342 8.65 -6.56 -17.63
CA GLN A 342 9.76 -6.89 -16.72
C GLN A 342 10.59 -5.67 -16.33
N SER A 343 10.86 -4.78 -17.28
CA SER A 343 11.60 -3.55 -17.03
C SER A 343 10.77 -2.53 -16.21
N LEU A 344 9.46 -2.48 -16.44
CA LEU A 344 8.52 -1.71 -15.64
C LEU A 344 8.57 -2.14 -14.17
N ALA A 345 8.36 -3.42 -13.89
CA ALA A 345 8.34 -3.95 -12.52
C ALA A 345 9.63 -3.63 -11.74
N VAL A 346 10.80 -3.77 -12.40
CA VAL A 346 12.08 -3.40 -11.80
C VAL A 346 12.18 -1.89 -11.55
N SER A 347 11.66 -1.08 -12.45
CA SER A 347 11.76 0.38 -12.34
C SER A 347 10.80 0.95 -11.30
N VAL A 348 9.56 0.47 -11.22
CA VAL A 348 8.60 0.81 -10.17
C VAL A 348 9.20 0.47 -8.82
N ARG A 349 9.57 -0.79 -8.61
CA ARG A 349 10.18 -1.23 -7.34
C ARG A 349 11.37 -0.35 -6.91
N ASN A 350 12.29 -0.02 -7.82
CA ASN A 350 13.46 0.79 -7.47
C ASN A 350 13.09 2.25 -7.15
N ILE A 351 11.95 2.74 -7.63
CA ILE A 351 11.42 4.06 -7.28
C ILE A 351 10.80 4.00 -5.87
N THR A 352 9.89 3.06 -5.62
CA THR A 352 9.19 2.92 -4.34
C THR A 352 10.12 2.53 -3.18
N THR A 353 11.21 1.80 -3.45
CA THR A 353 12.26 1.53 -2.43
C THR A 353 13.27 2.65 -2.23
N GLY A 354 13.13 3.80 -2.90
CA GLY A 354 14.04 4.95 -2.77
C GLY A 354 15.46 4.71 -3.31
N GLU A 355 15.71 3.63 -4.06
CA GLU A 355 17.05 3.30 -4.57
C GLU A 355 17.50 4.19 -5.75
N ILE A 356 16.60 5.04 -6.29
CA ILE A 356 16.86 5.86 -7.49
C ILE A 356 17.07 7.33 -7.15
N ASN A 357 18.30 7.80 -7.30
CA ASN A 357 18.62 9.22 -7.29
C ASN A 357 18.26 9.89 -8.63
N GLU A 358 17.78 11.14 -8.59
CA GLU A 358 17.43 11.97 -9.75
C GLU A 358 18.48 11.97 -10.88
N GLN A 359 19.78 11.97 -10.52
CA GLN A 359 20.88 11.98 -11.48
C GLN A 359 21.10 10.63 -12.20
N SER A 360 20.50 9.55 -11.70
CA SER A 360 20.69 8.20 -12.23
C SER A 360 19.53 7.71 -13.12
N LYS A 361 18.37 8.38 -13.13
CA LYS A 361 17.16 7.96 -13.86
C LYS A 361 17.42 7.58 -15.33
N PHE A 362 18.05 8.46 -16.10
CA PHE A 362 18.34 8.17 -17.52
C PHE A 362 19.37 7.03 -17.70
N ARG A 363 20.32 6.91 -16.78
CA ARG A 363 21.32 5.82 -16.82
C ARG A 363 20.66 4.47 -16.59
N ILE A 364 19.67 4.40 -15.72
CA ILE A 364 18.89 3.19 -15.45
C ILE A 364 18.15 2.76 -16.71
N ALA A 365 17.42 3.67 -17.37
CA ALA A 365 16.73 3.36 -18.62
C ALA A 365 17.69 2.88 -19.74
N LEU A 366 18.90 3.44 -19.84
CA LEU A 366 19.90 2.96 -20.77
C LEU A 366 20.46 1.59 -20.38
N ARG A 367 20.61 1.30 -19.11
CA ARG A 367 21.03 -0.02 -18.63
C ARG A 367 19.96 -1.08 -18.96
N GLU A 368 18.69 -0.75 -18.77
CA GLU A 368 17.57 -1.61 -19.14
C GLU A 368 17.51 -1.84 -20.65
N ALA A 369 17.72 -0.79 -21.47
CA ALA A 369 17.85 -0.95 -22.92
C ALA A 369 19.03 -1.89 -23.29
N GLY A 370 20.15 -1.81 -22.59
CA GLY A 370 21.29 -2.72 -22.76
C GLY A 370 20.94 -4.18 -22.43
N SER A 371 20.17 -4.41 -21.37
CA SER A 371 19.59 -5.71 -21.04
C SER A 371 18.67 -6.22 -22.16
N GLY A 372 17.81 -5.32 -22.71
CA GLY A 372 16.95 -5.60 -23.83
C GLY A 372 17.71 -5.99 -25.11
N VAL A 373 18.84 -5.35 -25.41
CA VAL A 373 19.71 -5.75 -26.53
C VAL A 373 20.23 -7.18 -26.32
N LEU A 374 20.76 -7.48 -25.14
CA LEU A 374 21.33 -8.80 -24.86
C LEU A 374 20.28 -9.91 -24.96
N SER A 375 19.16 -9.72 -24.28
CA SER A 375 18.02 -10.67 -24.30
C SER A 375 17.43 -10.78 -25.72
N GLY A 376 17.30 -9.66 -26.41
CA GLY A 376 16.82 -9.61 -27.78
C GLY A 376 17.72 -10.37 -28.76
N VAL A 377 19.04 -10.23 -28.66
CA VAL A 377 19.99 -10.99 -29.53
C VAL A 377 19.88 -12.50 -29.26
N VAL A 378 19.79 -12.93 -28.00
CA VAL A 378 19.64 -14.36 -27.67
C VAL A 378 18.33 -14.92 -28.23
N CYS A 379 17.20 -14.28 -27.94
CA CYS A 379 15.88 -14.71 -28.42
C CYS A 379 15.79 -14.69 -29.95
N SER A 380 16.35 -13.65 -30.57
CA SER A 380 16.37 -13.50 -32.03
C SER A 380 17.23 -14.57 -32.73
N THR A 381 18.35 -14.97 -32.11
CA THR A 381 19.19 -16.06 -32.66
C THR A 381 18.44 -17.39 -32.64
N ILE A 382 17.73 -17.67 -31.57
CA ILE A 382 16.86 -18.85 -31.47
C ILE A 382 15.77 -18.81 -32.55
N LEU A 383 15.06 -17.70 -32.63
CA LEU A 383 13.97 -17.53 -33.60
C LEU A 383 14.46 -17.60 -35.06
N PHE A 384 15.59 -16.96 -35.35
CA PHE A 384 16.25 -17.05 -36.67
C PHE A 384 16.51 -18.50 -37.07
N THR A 385 17.12 -19.28 -36.18
CA THR A 385 17.45 -20.69 -36.42
C THR A 385 16.19 -21.52 -36.70
N ILE A 386 15.11 -21.29 -35.94
CA ILE A 386 13.82 -21.99 -36.11
C ILE A 386 13.20 -21.63 -37.47
N ILE A 387 13.19 -20.34 -37.84
CA ILE A 387 12.60 -19.89 -39.11
C ILE A 387 13.36 -20.47 -40.31
N VAL A 388 14.70 -20.45 -40.27
CA VAL A 388 15.52 -21.03 -41.34
C VAL A 388 15.31 -22.54 -41.44
N ALA A 389 15.21 -23.25 -40.31
CA ALA A 389 15.00 -24.70 -40.31
C ALA A 389 13.63 -25.13 -40.85
N ILE A 390 12.56 -24.36 -40.54
CA ILE A 390 11.18 -24.73 -40.90
C ILE A 390 10.81 -24.18 -42.28
N TYR A 391 11.11 -22.90 -42.53
CA TYR A 391 10.61 -22.20 -43.73
C TYR A 391 11.65 -22.09 -44.84
N HIS A 392 12.91 -22.38 -44.58
CA HIS A 392 14.04 -22.26 -45.53
C HIS A 392 14.20 -20.86 -46.16
N GLN A 393 13.78 -19.81 -45.43
CA GLN A 393 13.81 -18.41 -45.85
C GLN A 393 14.74 -17.55 -44.98
N PRO A 394 16.05 -17.51 -45.26
CA PRO A 394 17.02 -16.83 -44.38
C PRO A 394 16.83 -15.31 -44.32
N LEU A 395 16.34 -14.67 -45.40
CA LEU A 395 16.08 -13.24 -45.40
C LEU A 395 14.90 -12.86 -44.53
N LEU A 396 13.81 -13.63 -44.61
CA LEU A 396 12.66 -13.46 -43.72
C LEU A 396 13.10 -13.65 -42.25
N ALA A 397 13.87 -14.73 -41.97
CA ALA A 397 14.41 -14.97 -40.64
C ALA A 397 15.24 -13.79 -40.11
N LEU A 398 16.06 -13.16 -40.97
CA LEU A 398 16.87 -12.01 -40.59
C LEU A 398 16.02 -10.77 -40.24
N ILE A 399 14.97 -10.52 -41.03
CA ILE A 399 14.06 -9.37 -40.81
C ILE A 399 13.28 -9.58 -39.51
N VAL A 400 12.73 -10.79 -39.28
CA VAL A 400 11.98 -11.12 -38.05
C VAL A 400 12.89 -11.04 -36.83
N ALA A 401 14.09 -11.63 -36.89
CA ALA A 401 15.07 -11.61 -35.81
C ALA A 401 15.57 -10.20 -35.48
N GLY A 402 15.90 -9.42 -36.50
CA GLY A 402 16.30 -8.02 -36.34
C GLY A 402 15.19 -7.17 -35.72
N SER A 403 13.95 -7.38 -36.19
CA SER A 403 12.79 -6.68 -35.64
C SER A 403 12.57 -7.05 -34.17
N LEU A 404 12.72 -8.32 -33.82
CA LEU A 404 12.56 -8.79 -32.44
C LEU A 404 13.62 -8.14 -31.51
N THR A 405 14.89 -8.11 -31.93
CA THR A 405 15.94 -7.45 -31.13
C THR A 405 15.64 -5.97 -30.93
N CYS A 406 15.27 -5.25 -31.98
CA CYS A 406 14.93 -3.83 -31.90
C CYS A 406 13.68 -3.61 -31.01
N ALA A 407 12.63 -4.43 -31.19
CA ALA A 407 11.39 -4.31 -30.42
C ALA A 407 11.62 -4.57 -28.93
N MET A 408 12.37 -5.61 -28.56
CA MET A 408 12.72 -5.89 -27.16
C MET A 408 13.57 -4.77 -26.55
N THR A 409 14.54 -4.24 -27.28
CA THR A 409 15.41 -3.14 -26.83
C THR A 409 14.60 -1.88 -26.53
N VAL A 410 13.71 -1.50 -27.46
CA VAL A 410 12.86 -0.33 -27.27
C VAL A 410 11.79 -0.61 -26.20
N GLY A 411 11.27 -1.81 -26.15
CA GLY A 411 10.28 -2.24 -25.14
C GLY A 411 10.82 -2.12 -23.71
N THR A 412 12.03 -2.60 -23.44
CA THR A 412 12.68 -2.45 -22.12
C THR A 412 12.99 -0.99 -21.80
N PHE A 413 13.47 -0.22 -22.78
CA PHE A 413 13.70 1.21 -22.60
C PHE A 413 12.43 1.97 -22.23
N VAL A 414 11.33 1.73 -22.95
CA VAL A 414 10.03 2.37 -22.72
C VAL A 414 9.45 1.93 -21.38
N GLY A 415 9.52 0.62 -21.08
CA GLY A 415 9.05 0.06 -19.82
C GLY A 415 9.73 0.66 -18.58
N SER A 416 11.03 1.02 -18.69
CA SER A 416 11.74 1.71 -17.62
C SER A 416 11.52 3.24 -17.66
N MET A 417 11.50 3.84 -18.83
CA MET A 417 11.46 5.31 -18.97
C MET A 417 10.12 5.90 -18.53
N ILE A 418 9.00 5.22 -18.79
CA ILE A 418 7.66 5.74 -18.49
C ILE A 418 7.49 5.95 -16.97
N PRO A 419 7.69 4.95 -16.07
CA PRO A 419 7.55 5.17 -14.64
C PRO A 419 8.53 6.22 -14.10
N LEU A 420 9.77 6.26 -14.60
CA LEU A 420 10.74 7.30 -14.25
C LEU A 420 10.30 8.72 -14.65
N LEU A 421 9.58 8.83 -15.75
CA LEU A 421 9.02 10.11 -16.20
C LEU A 421 7.80 10.50 -15.34
N MET A 422 6.94 9.55 -15.00
CA MET A 422 5.78 9.77 -14.14
C MET A 422 6.22 10.25 -12.77
N ASN A 423 7.15 9.58 -12.13
CA ASN A 423 7.75 9.99 -10.88
C ASN A 423 8.35 11.41 -10.93
N LYS A 424 8.98 11.78 -12.05
CA LYS A 424 9.49 13.15 -12.23
C LYS A 424 8.38 14.21 -12.37
N LEU A 425 7.20 13.81 -12.78
CA LEU A 425 6.03 14.68 -12.92
C LEU A 425 5.16 14.69 -11.66
N ASN A 426 5.62 14.06 -10.57
CA ASN A 426 4.87 13.81 -9.34
C ASN A 426 3.55 13.06 -9.62
N ILE A 427 3.61 12.09 -10.52
CA ILE A 427 2.54 11.14 -10.79
C ILE A 427 3.06 9.79 -10.30
N ASP A 428 2.24 9.06 -9.58
CA ASP A 428 2.59 7.73 -9.10
C ASP A 428 3.08 6.83 -10.25
N PRO A 429 4.30 6.27 -10.15
CA PRO A 429 4.90 5.42 -11.18
C PRO A 429 4.15 4.11 -11.42
N ALA A 430 3.41 3.57 -10.44
CA ALA A 430 2.64 2.34 -10.53
C ALA A 430 1.43 2.46 -11.47
N VAL A 431 0.92 3.68 -11.71
CA VAL A 431 -0.11 3.98 -12.71
C VAL A 431 0.31 3.57 -14.13
N ALA A 432 1.62 3.47 -14.41
CA ALA A 432 2.14 2.89 -15.65
C ALA A 432 1.93 1.37 -15.69
N SER A 433 0.69 0.89 -15.59
CA SER A 433 0.36 -0.53 -15.47
C SER A 433 0.99 -1.42 -16.56
N GLY A 434 1.19 -2.71 -16.22
CA GLY A 434 1.72 -3.71 -17.15
C GLY A 434 0.95 -3.79 -18.47
N PRO A 435 -0.40 -3.89 -18.47
CA PRO A 435 -1.22 -3.86 -19.67
C PRO A 435 -1.06 -2.58 -20.51
N PHE A 436 -0.89 -1.42 -19.89
CA PHE A 436 -0.65 -0.16 -20.59
C PHE A 436 0.70 -0.17 -21.32
N ILE A 437 1.77 -0.55 -20.63
CA ILE A 437 3.11 -0.69 -21.22
C ILE A 437 3.12 -1.71 -22.34
N THR A 438 2.45 -2.86 -22.16
CA THR A 438 2.32 -3.88 -23.20
C THR A 438 1.67 -3.30 -24.46
N THR A 439 0.58 -2.55 -24.32
CA THR A 439 -0.14 -1.96 -25.46
C THR A 439 0.71 -0.91 -26.20
N ILE A 440 1.46 -0.08 -25.47
CA ILE A 440 2.40 0.87 -26.10
C ILE A 440 3.50 0.11 -26.84
N ASN A 441 4.04 -0.94 -26.24
CA ASN A 441 5.07 -1.76 -26.88
C ASN A 441 4.55 -2.53 -28.10
N ASP A 442 3.29 -2.93 -28.11
CA ASP A 442 2.64 -3.53 -29.28
C ASP A 442 2.65 -2.55 -30.46
N ILE A 443 2.27 -1.30 -30.22
CA ILE A 443 2.29 -0.25 -31.24
C ILE A 443 3.72 -0.05 -31.80
N ILE A 444 4.69 0.10 -30.89
CA ILE A 444 6.07 0.37 -31.27
C ILE A 444 6.69 -0.83 -32.00
N SER A 445 6.47 -2.04 -31.48
CA SER A 445 7.01 -3.27 -32.09
C SER A 445 6.44 -3.52 -33.50
N MET A 446 5.15 -3.24 -33.72
CA MET A 446 4.52 -3.33 -35.03
C MET A 446 5.10 -2.30 -36.01
N LEU A 447 5.30 -1.05 -35.60
CA LEU A 447 5.92 -0.03 -36.42
C LEU A 447 7.34 -0.42 -36.82
N ILE A 448 8.15 -0.96 -35.90
CA ILE A 448 9.50 -1.45 -36.15
C ILE A 448 9.45 -2.65 -37.10
N TYR A 449 8.61 -3.63 -36.84
CA TYR A 449 8.53 -4.86 -37.63
C TYR A 449 8.08 -4.60 -39.07
N PHE A 450 6.95 -3.93 -39.26
CA PHE A 450 6.44 -3.64 -40.61
C PHE A 450 7.25 -2.55 -41.33
N GLY A 451 7.88 -1.64 -40.58
CA GLY A 451 8.83 -0.69 -41.14
C GLY A 451 10.03 -1.42 -41.77
N LEU A 452 10.63 -2.34 -41.06
CA LEU A 452 11.72 -3.17 -41.59
C LEU A 452 11.26 -4.09 -42.73
N ALA A 453 10.14 -4.80 -42.55
CA ALA A 453 9.59 -5.70 -43.58
C ALA A 453 9.29 -4.96 -44.86
N THR A 454 8.69 -3.76 -44.79
CA THR A 454 8.39 -2.92 -45.98
C THR A 454 9.66 -2.41 -46.64
N SER A 455 10.66 -2.02 -45.85
CA SER A 455 11.96 -1.53 -46.42
C SER A 455 12.71 -2.59 -47.19
N PHE A 456 12.57 -3.86 -46.79
CA PHE A 456 13.22 -4.99 -47.46
C PHE A 456 12.26 -5.80 -48.38
N MET A 457 11.04 -5.28 -48.63
CA MET A 457 10.03 -5.97 -49.41
C MET A 457 10.53 -6.39 -50.80
N ALA A 458 11.30 -5.52 -51.50
CA ALA A 458 11.83 -5.79 -52.82
C ALA A 458 12.76 -7.03 -52.87
N TYR A 459 13.26 -7.49 -51.74
CA TYR A 459 14.11 -8.67 -51.61
C TYR A 459 13.38 -9.88 -51.07
N LEU A 460 12.16 -9.70 -50.54
CA LEU A 460 11.28 -10.76 -50.03
C LEU A 460 10.38 -11.34 -51.14
N ILE A 461 10.09 -10.55 -52.17
CA ILE A 461 9.32 -10.95 -53.34
C ILE A 461 10.28 -11.35 -54.46
#